data_eaeb6f7abaf9a57080b7ff13c48658cb
#
_entry.id   eaeb6f7abaf9a57080b7ff13c48658cb
#
_cell.length_a   1.000
_cell.length_b   1.000
_cell.length_c   1.000
_cell.angle_alpha   90.00
_cell.angle_beta   90.00
_cell.angle_gamma   90.00
#
_symmetry.space_group_name_H-M   'P 1'
#
loop_
_entity.id
_entity.type
_entity.pdbx_description
1 polymer ?
#
loop_
_entity_poly.entity_id
_entity_poly.type
_entity_poly.pdbx_seq_one_letter_code
_entity_poly.pdbx_strand_id
1 'polypeptide(L)'
;MDRHRRIGAVAMVLIVAALASCGPFEFAGRANETARLHEQADAALARWAAAVAAAGGQQDFVPTEGMTGQVGDWEVDVGDNNKPALMAGLVESATQLPDDLPPKAEIRWNDGTTKTVPTISAAQALRDLRDEPESPCPECHPLRVNGARLSTATVQTSRGPATAPAWEFSLAGTHVKLTRIAIAAGDGPAVQPPPWDANNPSAGVRIDSATRTADGRQLTAWFTGAPDGAEKPCGEDYTAEAVESDLAVVIIVTAHSNPTPGGCTLVGAVRTATAALARPLGDRTVLDIMEGRPVPVQLAP
;
A
#
# COMPACT_ATOMS: atom_id res chain seq x y z
N MET A 1 -15.32 67.08 -73.24
CA MET A 1 -14.28 66.05 -73.52
C MET A 1 -14.00 65.35 -72.22
N ASP A 2 -14.73 64.27 -71.96
CA ASP A 2 -14.74 63.61 -70.68
C ASP A 2 -14.38 62.13 -70.80
N ARG A 3 -13.47 61.65 -69.99
CA ARG A 3 -13.10 60.28 -69.94
C ARG A 3 -13.49 59.70 -68.54
N HIS A 4 -14.60 58.94 -68.59
CA HIS A 4 -15.00 58.14 -67.45
C HIS A 4 -13.98 57.00 -67.19
N ARG A 5 -13.41 56.96 -66.00
CA ARG A 5 -12.70 55.78 -65.51
C ARG A 5 -13.61 55.03 -64.52
N ARG A 6 -13.95 53.79 -64.89
CA ARG A 6 -14.64 52.85 -64.02
C ARG A 6 -13.61 52.19 -63.15
N ILE A 7 -13.79 52.27 -61.83
CA ILE A 7 -13.00 51.54 -60.87
C ILE A 7 -13.83 50.31 -60.48
N GLY A 8 -13.31 49.10 -60.83
CA GLY A 8 -13.90 47.85 -60.44
C GLY A 8 -13.45 47.47 -59.00
N ALA A 9 -14.41 47.25 -58.09
CA ALA A 9 -14.17 46.76 -56.78
C ALA A 9 -13.98 45.24 -56.82
N VAL A 10 -12.80 44.77 -56.44
CA VAL A 10 -12.51 43.33 -56.21
C VAL A 10 -12.86 43.06 -54.78
N ALA A 11 -13.96 42.29 -54.58
CA ALA A 11 -14.30 41.76 -53.27
C ALA A 11 -13.37 40.57 -52.92
N MET A 12 -12.47 40.79 -52.00
CA MET A 12 -11.58 39.73 -51.44
C MET A 12 -12.34 39.01 -50.35
N VAL A 13 -12.82 37.78 -50.62
CA VAL A 13 -13.43 36.90 -49.62
C VAL A 13 -12.30 36.27 -48.80
N LEU A 14 -12.13 36.73 -47.56
CA LEU A 14 -11.25 36.10 -46.56
C LEU A 14 -11.99 34.89 -45.99
N ILE A 15 -11.61 33.69 -46.44
CA ILE A 15 -11.97 32.42 -45.76
C ILE A 15 -11.08 32.30 -44.53
N VAL A 16 -11.62 32.58 -43.36
CA VAL A 16 -10.98 32.26 -42.07
C VAL A 16 -11.20 30.76 -41.84
N ALA A 17 -10.21 29.96 -42.15
CA ALA A 17 -10.15 28.57 -41.70
C ALA A 17 -9.91 28.56 -40.19
N ALA A 18 -10.93 28.29 -39.39
CA ALA A 18 -10.81 28.00 -37.97
C ALA A 18 -10.16 26.61 -37.86
N LEU A 19 -8.83 26.56 -37.73
CA LEU A 19 -8.12 25.40 -37.26
C LEU A 19 -8.49 25.25 -35.77
N ALA A 20 -9.32 24.26 -35.47
CA ALA A 20 -9.53 23.79 -34.10
C ALA A 20 -8.17 23.32 -33.57
N SER A 21 -7.45 24.18 -32.84
CA SER A 21 -6.26 23.81 -32.08
C SER A 21 -6.69 23.01 -30.87
N CYS A 22 -6.72 21.68 -30.98
CA CYS A 22 -6.56 20.83 -29.79
C CYS A 22 -5.22 21.24 -29.16
N GLY A 23 -5.30 21.86 -27.98
CA GLY A 23 -4.24 22.74 -27.50
C GLY A 23 -3.02 22.03 -26.97
N PRO A 24 -1.85 22.66 -27.02
CA PRO A 24 -0.63 22.22 -26.39
C PRO A 24 -0.70 22.14 -24.86
N PHE A 25 -1.73 22.71 -24.25
CA PHE A 25 -1.92 22.75 -22.79
C PHE A 25 -2.26 21.37 -22.17
N GLU A 26 -3.04 20.52 -22.83
CA GLU A 26 -3.35 19.18 -22.31
C GLU A 26 -2.13 18.24 -22.36
N PHE A 27 -1.32 18.34 -23.40
CA PHE A 27 -0.08 17.56 -23.51
C PHE A 27 0.96 17.99 -22.45
N ALA A 28 1.07 19.28 -22.16
CA ALA A 28 1.98 19.80 -21.14
C ALA A 28 1.54 19.37 -19.71
N GLY A 29 0.24 19.37 -19.44
CA GLY A 29 -0.30 18.90 -18.15
C GLY A 29 -0.01 17.42 -17.89
N ARG A 30 -0.25 16.55 -18.85
CA ARG A 30 0.02 15.11 -18.76
C ARG A 30 1.52 14.80 -18.65
N ALA A 31 2.36 15.49 -19.41
CA ALA A 31 3.81 15.32 -19.33
C ALA A 31 4.35 15.69 -17.95
N ASN A 32 3.83 16.77 -17.35
CA ASN A 32 4.20 17.18 -16.00
C ASN A 32 3.73 16.18 -14.94
N GLU A 33 2.53 15.60 -15.09
CA GLU A 33 2.01 14.59 -14.19
C GLU A 33 2.84 13.29 -14.26
N THR A 34 3.14 12.81 -15.45
CA THR A 34 4.00 11.63 -15.64
C THR A 34 5.38 11.87 -15.03
N ALA A 35 6.02 13.02 -15.27
CA ALA A 35 7.34 13.33 -14.69
C ALA A 35 7.28 13.33 -13.15
N ARG A 36 6.22 13.89 -12.57
CA ARG A 36 5.99 13.90 -11.12
C ARG A 36 5.81 12.49 -10.55
N LEU A 37 5.06 11.61 -11.24
CA LEU A 37 4.88 10.22 -10.81
C LEU A 37 6.21 9.45 -10.83
N HIS A 38 7.04 9.65 -11.84
CA HIS A 38 8.37 9.04 -11.89
C HIS A 38 9.29 9.56 -10.78
N GLU A 39 9.31 10.86 -10.51
CA GLU A 39 10.07 11.44 -9.38
C GLU A 39 9.60 10.86 -8.03
N GLN A 40 8.30 10.71 -7.85
CA GLN A 40 7.71 10.09 -6.66
C GLN A 40 8.11 8.60 -6.53
N ALA A 41 8.14 7.87 -7.63
CA ALA A 41 8.57 6.47 -7.69
C ALA A 41 10.07 6.33 -7.36
N ASP A 42 10.93 7.18 -7.93
CA ASP A 42 12.36 7.19 -7.64
C ASP A 42 12.62 7.48 -6.15
N ALA A 43 11.89 8.44 -5.58
CA ALA A 43 11.96 8.74 -4.16
C ALA A 43 11.50 7.56 -3.28
N ALA A 44 10.47 6.81 -3.70
CA ALA A 44 10.03 5.60 -3.01
C ALA A 44 11.09 4.49 -3.05
N LEU A 45 11.70 4.26 -4.22
CA LEU A 45 12.81 3.30 -4.39
C LEU A 45 14.02 3.67 -3.53
N ALA A 46 14.36 4.96 -3.45
CA ALA A 46 15.47 5.44 -2.60
C ALA A 46 15.19 5.22 -1.11
N ARG A 47 13.97 5.51 -0.64
CA ARG A 47 13.57 5.24 0.76
C ARG A 47 13.62 3.73 1.07
N TRP A 48 13.14 2.90 0.15
CA TRP A 48 13.21 1.45 0.29
C TRP A 48 14.66 0.97 0.41
N ALA A 49 15.54 1.41 -0.49
CA ALA A 49 16.95 1.04 -0.46
C ALA A 49 17.63 1.44 0.87
N ALA A 50 17.31 2.62 1.40
CA ALA A 50 17.81 3.06 2.70
C ALA A 50 17.28 2.18 3.84
N ALA A 51 16.00 1.78 3.82
CA ALA A 51 15.42 0.90 4.82
C ALA A 51 16.02 -0.51 4.77
N VAL A 52 16.24 -1.06 3.58
CA VAL A 52 16.93 -2.36 3.40
C VAL A 52 18.37 -2.29 3.93
N ALA A 53 19.09 -1.22 3.63
CA ALA A 53 20.45 -1.02 4.15
C ALA A 53 20.48 -0.92 5.68
N ALA A 54 19.53 -0.21 6.29
CA ALA A 54 19.37 -0.11 7.73
C ALA A 54 19.05 -1.46 8.39
N ALA A 55 18.32 -2.34 7.68
CA ALA A 55 18.04 -3.72 8.08
C ALA A 55 19.19 -4.71 7.75
N GLY A 56 20.40 -4.23 7.49
CA GLY A 56 21.56 -5.08 7.19
C GLY A 56 21.48 -5.78 5.81
N GLY A 57 20.72 -5.24 4.88
CA GLY A 57 20.55 -5.81 3.52
C GLY A 57 19.47 -6.90 3.44
N GLN A 58 18.75 -7.18 4.52
CA GLN A 58 17.75 -8.24 4.56
C GLN A 58 16.37 -7.72 4.12
N GLN A 59 15.73 -8.44 3.19
CA GLN A 59 14.35 -8.18 2.76
C GLN A 59 13.53 -9.48 2.58
N ASP A 60 13.96 -10.56 3.21
CA ASP A 60 13.30 -11.87 3.05
C ASP A 60 11.96 -11.95 3.77
N PHE A 61 11.79 -11.18 4.85
CA PHE A 61 10.55 -11.08 5.58
C PHE A 61 10.14 -9.61 5.70
N VAL A 62 9.13 -9.24 4.93
CA VAL A 62 8.63 -7.87 4.86
C VAL A 62 7.12 -7.91 5.10
N PRO A 63 6.66 -7.67 6.34
CA PRO A 63 5.24 -7.53 6.61
C PRO A 63 4.64 -6.36 5.83
N THR A 64 3.44 -6.57 5.27
CA THR A 64 2.67 -5.54 4.56
C THR A 64 1.51 -5.01 5.39
N GLU A 65 1.22 -5.67 6.49
CA GLU A 65 0.22 -5.30 7.48
C GLU A 65 0.81 -5.32 8.89
N GLY A 66 0.03 -4.89 9.88
CA GLY A 66 0.43 -4.93 11.29
C GLY A 66 0.78 -6.34 11.76
N MET A 67 1.75 -6.43 12.68
CA MET A 67 2.19 -7.70 13.27
C MET A 67 1.33 -8.13 14.47
N THR A 68 0.30 -7.37 14.79
CA THR A 68 -0.67 -7.62 15.86
C THR A 68 -2.00 -8.06 15.27
N GLY A 69 -2.65 -9.02 15.89
CA GLY A 69 -3.97 -9.51 15.49
C GLY A 69 -4.80 -9.95 16.68
N GLN A 70 -5.97 -10.48 16.42
CA GLN A 70 -6.84 -11.07 17.43
C GLN A 70 -7.41 -12.42 16.96
N VAL A 71 -7.76 -13.25 17.91
CA VAL A 71 -8.50 -14.51 17.72
C VAL A 71 -9.81 -14.39 18.48
N GLY A 72 -10.93 -14.58 17.77
CA GLY A 72 -12.29 -14.39 18.28
C GLY A 72 -12.80 -12.96 18.09
N ASP A 73 -14.10 -12.79 18.30
CA ASP A 73 -14.79 -11.51 18.22
C ASP A 73 -15.04 -10.95 19.63
N TRP A 74 -14.96 -9.63 19.77
CA TRP A 74 -15.27 -8.99 21.04
C TRP A 74 -16.73 -9.19 21.38
N GLU A 75 -16.98 -9.57 22.64
CA GLU A 75 -18.33 -9.73 23.17
C GLU A 75 -19.04 -8.37 23.25
N VAL A 76 -20.29 -8.31 22.81
CA VAL A 76 -21.10 -7.08 22.77
C VAL A 76 -21.29 -6.47 24.17
N ASP A 77 -21.31 -7.29 25.22
CA ASP A 77 -21.60 -6.87 26.59
C ASP A 77 -20.36 -6.30 27.34
N VAL A 78 -19.17 -6.35 26.75
CA VAL A 78 -17.93 -5.90 27.43
C VAL A 78 -17.68 -4.40 27.26
N GLY A 79 -18.60 -3.70 26.62
CA GLY A 79 -18.53 -2.25 26.41
C GLY A 79 -17.55 -1.84 25.33
N ASP A 80 -17.53 -0.54 25.04
CA ASP A 80 -16.73 0.04 23.94
C ASP A 80 -15.22 0.16 24.26
N ASN A 81 -14.77 -0.37 25.42
CA ASN A 81 -13.40 -0.20 25.90
C ASN A 81 -12.35 -1.03 25.14
N ASN A 82 -12.67 -2.30 24.81
CA ASN A 82 -11.61 -3.29 24.52
C ASN A 82 -10.87 -3.01 23.20
N LYS A 83 -11.59 -2.79 22.11
CA LYS A 83 -10.96 -2.47 20.84
C LYS A 83 -10.23 -1.12 20.85
N PRO A 84 -10.83 -0.01 21.35
CA PRO A 84 -10.12 1.25 21.50
C PRO A 84 -8.90 1.16 22.43
N ALA A 85 -8.98 0.42 23.53
CA ALA A 85 -7.84 0.20 24.43
C ALA A 85 -6.69 -0.54 23.73
N LEU A 86 -7.01 -1.57 22.92
CA LEU A 86 -6.00 -2.25 22.11
C LEU A 86 -5.32 -1.30 21.11
N MET A 87 -6.10 -0.52 20.38
CA MET A 87 -5.59 0.48 19.42
C MET A 87 -4.76 1.58 20.09
N ALA A 88 -5.01 1.86 21.36
CA ALA A 88 -4.24 2.80 22.16
C ALA A 88 -3.00 2.18 22.82
N GLY A 89 -2.71 0.89 22.59
CA GLY A 89 -1.61 0.19 23.24
C GLY A 89 -1.80 0.00 24.76
N LEU A 90 -3.04 0.18 25.27
CA LEU A 90 -3.36 0.05 26.69
C LEU A 90 -3.54 -1.43 27.04
N VAL A 91 -2.43 -2.13 27.15
CA VAL A 91 -2.38 -3.56 27.49
C VAL A 91 -1.38 -3.76 28.62
N GLU A 92 -1.78 -4.39 29.72
CA GLU A 92 -0.97 -4.64 30.89
C GLU A 92 -0.95 -6.13 31.23
N SER A 93 0.17 -6.62 31.72
CA SER A 93 0.21 -7.98 32.26
C SER A 93 -0.20 -8.00 33.73
N ALA A 94 -1.16 -8.88 34.05
CA ALA A 94 -1.55 -9.18 35.44
C ALA A 94 -0.58 -10.16 36.13
N THR A 95 0.30 -10.80 35.36
CA THR A 95 1.29 -11.79 35.81
C THR A 95 2.65 -11.52 35.19
N GLN A 96 3.70 -12.06 35.78
CA GLN A 96 5.01 -12.04 35.12
C GLN A 96 4.98 -12.94 33.90
N LEU A 97 5.25 -12.36 32.72
CA LEU A 97 5.36 -13.11 31.47
C LEU A 97 6.75 -13.70 31.31
N PRO A 98 6.88 -14.84 30.59
CA PRO A 98 8.17 -15.41 30.25
C PRO A 98 9.07 -14.42 29.51
N ASP A 99 10.30 -14.25 30.00
CA ASP A 99 11.34 -13.43 29.37
C ASP A 99 12.37 -14.28 28.61
N ASP A 100 12.26 -15.59 28.75
CA ASP A 100 13.07 -16.54 28.02
C ASP A 100 12.77 -16.49 26.54
N LEU A 101 13.83 -16.52 25.72
CA LEU A 101 13.71 -16.58 24.27
C LEU A 101 13.25 -17.99 23.84
N PRO A 102 12.15 -18.11 23.12
CA PRO A 102 11.79 -19.37 22.48
C PRO A 102 12.89 -19.86 21.54
N PRO A 103 12.94 -21.15 21.21
CA PRO A 103 13.83 -21.65 20.16
C PRO A 103 13.52 -20.94 18.83
N LYS A 104 14.54 -20.86 17.95
CA LYS A 104 14.33 -20.36 16.57
C LYS A 104 13.16 -21.10 15.94
N ALA A 105 12.32 -20.36 15.23
CA ALA A 105 11.15 -20.90 14.56
C ALA A 105 11.17 -20.57 13.07
N GLU A 106 10.30 -21.23 12.31
CA GLU A 106 10.22 -21.04 10.86
C GLU A 106 9.01 -20.18 10.49
N ILE A 107 9.23 -19.25 9.55
CA ILE A 107 8.18 -18.66 8.73
C ILE A 107 7.96 -19.61 7.56
N ARG A 108 6.71 -19.86 7.20
CA ARG A 108 6.33 -20.70 6.06
C ARG A 108 5.35 -19.95 5.16
N TRP A 109 5.74 -19.72 3.92
CA TRP A 109 4.87 -19.12 2.89
C TRP A 109 3.97 -20.18 2.22
N ASN A 110 2.89 -19.72 1.59
CA ASN A 110 1.95 -20.60 0.89
C ASN A 110 2.57 -21.31 -0.32
N ASP A 111 3.68 -20.80 -0.87
CA ASP A 111 4.45 -21.45 -1.91
C ASP A 111 5.33 -22.62 -1.40
N GLY A 112 5.27 -22.90 -0.10
CA GLY A 112 6.03 -23.96 0.57
C GLY A 112 7.44 -23.56 0.97
N THR A 113 7.91 -22.36 0.62
CA THR A 113 9.22 -21.88 1.08
C THR A 113 9.22 -21.58 2.57
N THR A 114 10.37 -21.76 3.23
CA THR A 114 10.52 -21.51 4.66
C THR A 114 11.76 -20.66 4.95
N LYS A 115 11.71 -19.92 6.07
CA LYS A 115 12.86 -19.19 6.61
C LYS A 115 12.91 -19.36 8.12
N THR A 116 14.07 -19.75 8.64
CA THR A 116 14.32 -19.77 10.10
C THR A 116 14.60 -18.35 10.57
N VAL A 117 13.91 -17.93 11.64
CA VAL A 117 14.01 -16.58 12.22
C VAL A 117 14.29 -16.64 13.72
N PRO A 118 15.00 -15.65 14.27
CA PRO A 118 15.07 -15.46 15.71
C PRO A 118 13.71 -15.04 16.26
N THR A 119 13.38 -15.52 17.45
CA THR A 119 12.12 -15.18 18.13
C THR A 119 12.35 -14.17 19.25
N ILE A 120 11.28 -13.51 19.69
CA ILE A 120 11.24 -12.66 20.88
C ILE A 120 10.50 -13.35 22.02
N SER A 121 10.78 -12.94 23.26
CA SER A 121 10.07 -13.41 24.44
C SER A 121 8.62 -12.87 24.49
N ALA A 122 7.76 -13.50 25.31
CA ALA A 122 6.40 -13.01 25.53
C ALA A 122 6.40 -11.59 26.14
N ALA A 123 7.33 -11.32 27.04
CA ALA A 123 7.47 -10.02 27.66
C ALA A 123 7.87 -8.95 26.63
N GLN A 124 8.78 -9.28 25.69
CA GLN A 124 9.13 -8.36 24.60
C GLN A 124 7.96 -8.13 23.65
N ALA A 125 7.27 -9.19 23.22
CA ALA A 125 6.11 -9.09 22.32
C ALA A 125 4.99 -8.21 22.91
N LEU A 126 4.78 -8.27 24.24
CA LEU A 126 3.82 -7.38 24.90
C LEU A 126 4.31 -5.93 24.94
N ARG A 127 5.62 -5.70 25.13
CA ARG A 127 6.18 -4.33 25.04
C ARG A 127 5.98 -3.75 23.65
N ASP A 128 6.33 -4.49 22.60
CA ASP A 128 6.19 -4.05 21.21
C ASP A 128 4.73 -3.69 20.86
N LEU A 129 3.76 -4.48 21.38
CA LEU A 129 2.34 -4.19 21.19
C LEU A 129 1.91 -2.87 21.86
N ARG A 130 2.48 -2.53 23.01
CA ARG A 130 2.20 -1.29 23.74
C ARG A 130 2.84 -0.06 23.10
N ASP A 131 4.01 -0.24 22.48
CA ASP A 131 4.83 0.84 21.91
C ASP A 131 4.40 1.22 20.49
N GLU A 132 3.41 0.54 19.92
CA GLU A 132 2.85 0.80 18.59
C GLU A 132 1.37 1.25 18.64
N PRO A 133 1.00 2.35 19.35
CA PRO A 133 -0.37 2.80 19.42
C PRO A 133 -0.83 3.36 18.06
N GLU A 134 -2.02 2.97 17.62
CA GLU A 134 -2.64 3.49 16.39
C GLU A 134 -3.45 4.78 16.64
N SER A 135 -4.09 4.88 17.83
CA SER A 135 -4.90 6.03 18.19
C SER A 135 -5.02 6.18 19.72
N PRO A 136 -5.03 7.40 20.26
CA PRO A 136 -5.18 7.61 21.71
C PRO A 136 -6.61 7.29 22.18
N CYS A 137 -6.72 6.78 23.41
CA CYS A 137 -8.00 6.60 24.12
C CYS A 137 -7.85 6.99 25.60
N PRO A 138 -7.98 8.28 25.94
CA PRO A 138 -7.75 8.76 27.31
C PRO A 138 -8.67 8.17 28.38
N GLU A 139 -9.91 7.82 28.02
CA GLU A 139 -10.90 7.22 28.91
C GLU A 139 -10.86 5.68 28.96
N CYS A 140 -10.05 5.03 28.12
CA CYS A 140 -9.97 3.58 28.12
C CYS A 140 -9.23 3.03 29.33
N HIS A 141 -9.67 1.86 29.78
CA HIS A 141 -8.97 1.09 30.80
C HIS A 141 -8.07 0.02 30.15
N PRO A 142 -6.87 -0.23 30.69
CA PRO A 142 -5.97 -1.23 30.14
C PRO A 142 -6.58 -2.64 30.09
N LEU A 143 -6.36 -3.33 29.00
CA LEU A 143 -6.63 -4.76 28.88
C LEU A 143 -5.63 -5.54 29.72
N ARG A 144 -6.11 -6.51 30.50
CA ARG A 144 -5.27 -7.28 31.42
C ARG A 144 -4.95 -8.65 30.83
N VAL A 145 -3.69 -8.85 30.47
CA VAL A 145 -3.16 -10.14 30.05
C VAL A 145 -2.97 -11.03 31.29
N ASN A 146 -3.56 -12.21 31.27
CA ASN A 146 -3.46 -13.20 32.35
C ASN A 146 -2.68 -14.48 31.95
N GLY A 147 -2.21 -14.56 30.69
CA GLY A 147 -1.40 -15.66 30.20
C GLY A 147 -0.84 -15.40 28.82
N ALA A 148 0.25 -16.08 28.48
CA ALA A 148 0.87 -16.07 27.18
C ALA A 148 1.24 -17.49 26.73
N ARG A 149 1.03 -17.81 25.46
CA ARG A 149 1.36 -19.10 24.86
C ARG A 149 2.02 -18.88 23.51
N LEU A 150 3.13 -19.57 23.25
CA LEU A 150 3.72 -19.59 21.91
C LEU A 150 2.81 -20.40 20.97
N SER A 151 2.51 -19.84 19.82
CA SER A 151 1.60 -20.37 18.80
C SER A 151 2.11 -19.94 17.41
N THR A 152 1.25 -19.99 16.41
CA THR A 152 1.48 -19.44 15.08
C THR A 152 0.32 -18.57 14.68
N ALA A 153 0.58 -17.56 13.83
CA ALA A 153 -0.44 -16.74 13.21
C ALA A 153 -0.11 -16.48 11.73
N THR A 154 -1.12 -16.16 10.96
CA THR A 154 -0.93 -15.70 9.58
C THR A 154 -0.54 -14.23 9.58
N VAL A 155 0.45 -13.88 8.79
CA VAL A 155 0.90 -12.51 8.53
C VAL A 155 0.96 -12.27 7.04
N GLN A 156 0.49 -11.11 6.58
CA GLN A 156 0.64 -10.69 5.20
C GLN A 156 2.05 -10.14 4.98
N THR A 157 2.71 -10.61 3.93
CA THR A 157 4.07 -10.18 3.57
C THR A 157 4.12 -9.75 2.11
N SER A 158 5.21 -9.08 1.71
CA SER A 158 5.48 -8.73 0.31
C SER A 158 5.50 -9.94 -0.63
N ARG A 159 5.68 -11.17 -0.08
CA ARG A 159 5.64 -12.44 -0.82
C ARG A 159 4.28 -13.16 -0.70
N GLY A 160 3.25 -12.47 -0.20
CA GLY A 160 1.96 -13.05 0.12
C GLY A 160 1.85 -13.56 1.56
N PRO A 161 0.77 -14.27 1.90
CA PRO A 161 0.52 -14.72 3.26
C PRO A 161 1.52 -15.78 3.69
N ALA A 162 1.96 -15.67 4.95
CA ALA A 162 2.86 -16.60 5.60
C ALA A 162 2.33 -16.99 6.97
N THR A 163 2.63 -18.22 7.41
CA THR A 163 2.47 -18.65 8.79
C THR A 163 3.77 -18.36 9.53
N ALA A 164 3.68 -17.61 10.62
CA ALA A 164 4.82 -17.20 11.43
C ALA A 164 4.63 -17.56 12.90
N PRO A 165 5.72 -17.69 13.69
CA PRO A 165 5.61 -17.84 15.14
C PRO A 165 4.93 -16.61 15.74
N ALA A 166 4.04 -16.80 16.71
CA ALA A 166 3.30 -15.73 17.36
C ALA A 166 3.08 -16.01 18.84
N TRP A 167 3.11 -14.99 19.66
CA TRP A 167 2.59 -15.06 21.02
C TRP A 167 1.08 -14.83 20.99
N GLU A 168 0.35 -15.73 21.65
CA GLU A 168 -1.09 -15.62 21.91
C GLU A 168 -1.27 -15.22 23.38
N PHE A 169 -1.86 -14.06 23.62
CA PHE A 169 -2.14 -13.52 24.95
C PHE A 169 -3.60 -13.74 25.31
N SER A 170 -3.87 -14.37 26.42
CA SER A 170 -5.20 -14.47 27.00
C SER A 170 -5.50 -13.22 27.82
N LEU A 171 -6.72 -12.71 27.70
CA LEU A 171 -7.19 -11.50 28.40
C LEU A 171 -8.16 -11.87 29.52
N ALA A 172 -8.12 -11.10 30.60
CA ALA A 172 -9.10 -11.22 31.66
C ALA A 172 -10.46 -10.66 31.24
N GLY A 173 -11.55 -11.41 31.51
CA GLY A 173 -12.92 -10.94 31.26
C GLY A 173 -13.44 -11.06 29.83
N THR A 174 -12.67 -11.70 28.93
CA THR A 174 -13.09 -11.94 27.54
C THR A 174 -12.54 -13.27 27.01
N HIS A 175 -13.17 -13.82 25.97
CA HIS A 175 -12.66 -14.99 25.23
C HIS A 175 -11.70 -14.61 24.12
N VAL A 176 -11.65 -13.32 23.75
CA VAL A 176 -10.72 -12.82 22.75
C VAL A 176 -9.27 -13.00 23.23
N LYS A 177 -8.42 -13.37 22.30
CA LYS A 177 -6.98 -13.44 22.53
C LYS A 177 -6.30 -12.48 21.57
N LEU A 178 -5.26 -11.82 22.04
CA LEU A 178 -4.40 -11.02 21.19
C LEU A 178 -3.29 -11.91 20.64
N THR A 179 -2.89 -11.65 19.41
CA THR A 179 -1.70 -12.28 18.83
C THR A 179 -0.69 -11.22 18.44
N ARG A 180 0.59 -11.51 18.69
CA ARG A 180 1.70 -10.71 18.20
C ARG A 180 2.72 -11.64 17.56
N ILE A 181 3.10 -11.35 16.32
CA ILE A 181 4.14 -12.11 15.63
C ILE A 181 5.41 -12.08 16.48
N ALA A 182 5.96 -13.26 16.77
CA ALA A 182 7.07 -13.45 17.71
C ALA A 182 8.45 -13.35 17.02
N ILE A 183 8.63 -12.39 16.14
CA ILE A 183 9.86 -12.13 15.39
C ILE A 183 10.43 -10.80 15.88
N ALA A 184 11.75 -10.73 16.06
CA ALA A 184 12.41 -9.51 16.51
C ALA A 184 12.12 -8.34 15.56
N ALA A 185 11.70 -7.21 16.13
CA ALA A 185 11.60 -5.96 15.38
C ALA A 185 13.00 -5.57 14.90
N GLY A 186 13.14 -5.29 13.61
CA GLY A 186 14.43 -4.97 12.99
C GLY A 186 14.98 -6.03 12.03
N ASP A 187 14.34 -7.21 11.95
CA ASP A 187 14.74 -8.25 10.98
C ASP A 187 14.20 -7.98 9.55
N GLY A 188 13.55 -6.85 9.31
CA GLY A 188 13.06 -6.44 8.01
C GLY A 188 13.08 -4.93 7.82
N PRO A 189 13.08 -4.45 6.56
CA PRO A 189 13.07 -3.04 6.26
C PRO A 189 11.73 -2.38 6.68
N ALA A 190 11.82 -1.27 7.40
CA ALA A 190 10.68 -0.45 7.79
C ALA A 190 10.75 0.89 7.04
N VAL A 191 9.74 1.18 6.22
CA VAL A 191 9.64 2.43 5.47
C VAL A 191 8.62 3.35 6.14
N GLN A 192 9.05 4.57 6.44
CA GLN A 192 8.14 5.64 6.81
C GLN A 192 7.56 6.27 5.55
N PRO A 193 6.22 6.40 5.43
CA PRO A 193 5.62 7.15 4.33
C PRO A 193 6.10 8.60 4.33
N PRO A 194 6.09 9.28 3.17
CA PRO A 194 6.35 10.70 3.14
C PRO A 194 5.31 11.43 4.00
N PRO A 195 5.70 12.50 4.71
CA PRO A 195 4.74 13.31 5.45
C PRO A 195 3.69 13.88 4.48
N TRP A 196 2.46 14.00 4.96
CA TRP A 196 1.40 14.63 4.19
C TRP A 196 1.75 16.10 3.91
N ASP A 197 1.71 16.48 2.63
CA ASP A 197 1.87 17.86 2.18
C ASP A 197 0.62 18.26 1.37
N ALA A 198 -0.17 19.18 1.92
CA ALA A 198 -1.39 19.67 1.25
C ALA A 198 -1.10 20.41 -0.06
N ASN A 199 0.12 20.98 -0.23
CA ASN A 199 0.52 21.69 -1.45
C ASN A 199 1.09 20.75 -2.52
N ASN A 200 1.49 19.56 -2.13
CA ASN A 200 2.02 18.54 -3.03
C ASN A 200 1.55 17.14 -2.59
N PRO A 201 0.24 16.84 -2.68
CA PRO A 201 -0.28 15.52 -2.31
C PRO A 201 0.31 14.44 -3.22
N SER A 202 0.50 13.25 -2.69
CA SER A 202 0.95 12.10 -3.49
C SER A 202 0.00 11.87 -4.66
N ALA A 203 0.56 11.59 -5.83
CA ALA A 203 -0.17 11.34 -7.06
C ALA A 203 -0.24 9.84 -7.39
N GLY A 204 -1.08 9.48 -8.35
CA GLY A 204 -1.30 8.10 -8.76
C GLY A 204 -2.42 7.41 -7.98
N VAL A 205 -2.67 6.15 -8.33
CA VAL A 205 -3.67 5.31 -7.67
C VAL A 205 -2.97 4.41 -6.67
N ARG A 206 -3.48 4.38 -5.42
CA ARG A 206 -3.01 3.42 -4.42
C ARG A 206 -3.35 2.00 -4.86
N ILE A 207 -2.41 1.09 -4.75
CA ILE A 207 -2.63 -0.33 -5.00
C ILE A 207 -2.70 -1.10 -3.68
N ASP A 208 -3.60 -2.09 -3.61
CA ASP A 208 -3.82 -2.90 -2.41
C ASP A 208 -2.97 -4.17 -2.42
N SER A 209 -2.76 -4.73 -3.62
CA SER A 209 -1.95 -5.94 -3.84
C SER A 209 -1.52 -6.06 -5.29
N ALA A 210 -0.69 -7.06 -5.58
CA ALA A 210 -0.34 -7.42 -6.95
C ALA A 210 -0.32 -8.93 -7.15
N THR A 211 -0.50 -9.37 -8.42
CA THR A 211 -0.20 -10.73 -8.84
C THR A 211 0.91 -10.72 -9.87
N ARG A 212 1.79 -11.73 -9.84
CA ARG A 212 2.86 -11.91 -10.83
C ARG A 212 2.60 -13.12 -11.71
N THR A 213 3.00 -13.05 -12.97
CA THR A 213 3.05 -14.22 -13.85
C THR A 213 4.11 -15.23 -13.39
N ALA A 214 4.01 -16.48 -13.85
CA ALA A 214 4.95 -17.54 -13.48
C ALA A 214 6.41 -17.22 -13.88
N ASP A 215 6.62 -16.54 -15.00
CA ASP A 215 7.93 -16.04 -15.44
C ASP A 215 8.38 -14.77 -14.70
N GLY A 216 7.51 -14.19 -13.90
CA GLY A 216 7.75 -12.98 -13.11
C GLY A 216 7.93 -11.70 -13.93
N ARG A 217 7.54 -11.69 -15.20
CA ARG A 217 7.76 -10.53 -16.10
C ARG A 217 6.56 -9.61 -16.23
N GLN A 218 5.45 -9.94 -15.61
CA GLN A 218 4.28 -9.07 -15.54
C GLN A 218 3.75 -9.00 -14.11
N LEU A 219 3.33 -7.80 -13.72
CA LEU A 219 2.64 -7.54 -12.47
C LEU A 219 1.26 -6.95 -12.78
N THR A 220 0.22 -7.57 -12.26
CA THR A 220 -1.13 -7.03 -12.29
C THR A 220 -1.44 -6.45 -10.93
N ALA A 221 -1.55 -5.13 -10.84
CA ALA A 221 -1.97 -4.40 -9.65
C ALA A 221 -3.48 -4.55 -9.43
N TRP A 222 -3.88 -4.67 -8.18
CA TRP A 222 -5.26 -4.69 -7.72
C TRP A 222 -5.51 -3.47 -6.85
N PHE A 223 -6.59 -2.74 -7.13
CA PHE A 223 -6.91 -1.48 -6.46
C PHE A 223 -8.40 -1.17 -6.52
N THR A 224 -8.83 -0.20 -5.73
CA THR A 224 -10.19 0.34 -5.80
C THR A 224 -10.22 1.53 -6.75
N GLY A 225 -11.09 1.48 -7.77
CA GLY A 225 -11.25 2.52 -8.77
C GLY A 225 -12.71 2.72 -9.19
N ALA A 226 -12.95 3.51 -10.24
CA ALA A 226 -14.29 3.73 -10.77
C ALA A 226 -14.93 2.41 -11.24
N PRO A 227 -16.24 2.19 -10.99
CA PRO A 227 -16.91 0.93 -11.35
C PRO A 227 -17.03 0.74 -12.87
N ASP A 228 -17.11 1.83 -13.64
CA ASP A 228 -17.27 1.83 -15.10
C ASP A 228 -16.00 2.28 -15.81
N GLY A 229 -15.86 1.92 -17.10
CA GLY A 229 -14.78 2.41 -17.98
C GLY A 229 -15.02 3.83 -18.47
N ALA A 230 -13.99 4.44 -19.06
CA ALA A 230 -14.03 5.85 -19.52
C ALA A 230 -15.05 6.11 -20.65
N GLU A 231 -15.67 5.08 -21.22
CA GLU A 231 -16.78 5.23 -22.18
C GLU A 231 -18.09 5.70 -21.51
N LYS A 232 -18.19 5.62 -20.17
CA LYS A 232 -19.36 6.04 -19.39
C LYS A 232 -19.09 7.31 -18.59
N PRO A 233 -20.15 8.10 -18.29
CA PRO A 233 -20.03 9.20 -17.35
C PRO A 233 -19.47 8.74 -15.99
N CYS A 234 -18.51 9.49 -15.45
CA CYS A 234 -17.79 9.17 -14.21
C CYS A 234 -16.98 7.85 -14.26
N GLY A 235 -16.80 7.27 -15.43
CA GLY A 235 -15.98 6.09 -15.63
C GLY A 235 -14.51 6.43 -15.85
N GLU A 236 -13.64 5.44 -15.61
CA GLU A 236 -12.19 5.57 -15.77
C GLU A 236 -11.60 4.30 -16.37
N ASP A 237 -10.64 4.49 -17.26
CA ASP A 237 -9.72 3.43 -17.70
C ASP A 237 -8.40 3.59 -16.98
N TYR A 238 -7.65 2.49 -16.84
CA TYR A 238 -6.42 2.47 -16.07
C TYR A 238 -5.29 1.86 -16.88
N THR A 239 -4.13 2.51 -16.82
CA THR A 239 -2.87 1.98 -17.32
C THR A 239 -1.89 1.79 -16.18
N ALA A 240 -0.94 0.86 -16.34
CA ALA A 240 0.12 0.67 -15.35
C ALA A 240 1.48 0.63 -16.03
N GLU A 241 2.46 1.19 -15.35
CA GLU A 241 3.87 1.07 -15.68
C GLU A 241 4.69 0.73 -14.42
N ALA A 242 5.92 0.26 -14.62
CA ALA A 242 6.81 -0.12 -13.54
C ALA A 242 8.10 0.70 -13.57
N VAL A 243 8.48 1.27 -12.42
CA VAL A 243 9.81 1.86 -12.20
C VAL A 243 10.61 0.88 -11.35
N GLU A 244 11.76 0.47 -11.86
CA GLU A 244 12.49 -0.69 -11.34
C GLU A 244 13.84 -0.31 -10.75
N SER A 245 14.20 -0.94 -9.62
CA SER A 245 15.55 -0.94 -9.05
C SER A 245 16.03 -2.39 -8.81
N ASP A 246 17.20 -2.55 -8.23
CA ASP A 246 17.71 -3.88 -7.88
C ASP A 246 16.97 -4.50 -6.69
N LEU A 247 16.39 -3.68 -5.80
CA LEU A 247 15.76 -4.12 -4.56
C LEU A 247 14.23 -4.09 -4.63
N ALA A 248 13.65 -3.23 -5.47
CA ALA A 248 12.21 -3.05 -5.51
C ALA A 248 11.69 -2.63 -6.88
N VAL A 249 10.36 -2.69 -7.02
CA VAL A 249 9.60 -2.21 -8.17
C VAL A 249 8.46 -1.35 -7.65
N VAL A 250 8.33 -0.12 -8.13
CA VAL A 250 7.13 0.71 -7.89
C VAL A 250 6.17 0.53 -9.06
N ILE A 251 4.91 0.22 -8.80
CA ILE A 251 3.86 0.21 -9.82
C ILE A 251 3.16 1.57 -9.80
N ILE A 252 3.20 2.26 -10.94
CA ILE A 252 2.46 3.49 -11.18
C ILE A 252 1.17 3.11 -11.92
N VAL A 253 0.02 3.32 -11.29
CA VAL A 253 -1.29 3.20 -11.94
C VAL A 253 -1.81 4.61 -12.22
N THR A 254 -2.14 4.87 -13.49
CA THR A 254 -2.69 6.15 -13.94
C THR A 254 -4.14 5.96 -14.37
N ALA A 255 -5.03 6.79 -13.82
CA ALA A 255 -6.43 6.83 -14.20
C ALA A 255 -6.64 7.79 -15.40
N HIS A 256 -7.47 7.38 -16.34
CA HIS A 256 -7.90 8.14 -17.50
C HIS A 256 -9.41 8.35 -17.42
N SER A 257 -9.80 9.44 -16.78
CA SER A 257 -11.21 9.75 -16.48
C SER A 257 -11.96 10.29 -17.71
N ASN A 258 -13.27 10.03 -17.77
CA ASN A 258 -14.18 10.71 -18.68
C ASN A 258 -14.54 12.09 -18.09
N PRO A 259 -14.23 13.22 -18.77
CA PRO A 259 -14.59 14.54 -18.32
C PRO A 259 -16.11 14.74 -18.42
N THR A 260 -16.82 14.38 -17.37
CA THR A 260 -18.30 14.53 -17.31
C THR A 260 -18.66 15.73 -16.46
N PRO A 261 -19.49 16.68 -16.97
CA PRO A 261 -20.02 17.76 -16.15
C PRO A 261 -20.97 17.21 -15.07
N GLY A 262 -20.73 17.55 -13.81
CA GLY A 262 -21.58 17.17 -12.68
C GLY A 262 -20.81 16.43 -11.59
N GLY A 263 -21.54 15.95 -10.59
CA GLY A 263 -20.97 15.17 -9.48
C GLY A 263 -20.98 13.68 -9.77
N CYS A 264 -19.90 12.99 -9.38
CA CYS A 264 -19.83 11.54 -9.41
C CYS A 264 -20.08 10.96 -8.02
N THR A 265 -20.62 9.75 -7.95
CA THR A 265 -20.77 9.02 -6.69
C THR A 265 -19.41 8.49 -6.24
N LEU A 266 -19.22 8.35 -4.92
CA LEU A 266 -18.00 7.77 -4.34
C LEU A 266 -18.06 6.22 -4.27
N VAL A 267 -18.75 5.58 -5.20
CA VAL A 267 -18.80 4.11 -5.29
C VAL A 267 -17.55 3.62 -6.00
N GLY A 268 -16.79 2.76 -5.32
CA GLY A 268 -15.62 2.10 -5.88
C GLY A 268 -15.90 0.64 -6.28
N ALA A 269 -15.11 0.12 -7.20
CA ALA A 269 -15.06 -1.30 -7.55
C ALA A 269 -13.61 -1.76 -7.61
N VAL A 270 -13.39 -3.07 -7.45
CA VAL A 270 -12.07 -3.67 -7.64
C VAL A 270 -11.70 -3.57 -9.12
N ARG A 271 -10.54 -2.97 -9.39
CA ARG A 271 -9.97 -2.80 -10.72
C ARG A 271 -8.57 -3.37 -10.79
N THR A 272 -8.11 -3.59 -12.01
CA THR A 272 -6.75 -4.09 -12.26
C THR A 272 -6.09 -3.32 -13.39
N ALA A 273 -4.75 -3.22 -13.31
CA ALA A 273 -3.91 -2.74 -14.41
C ALA A 273 -2.61 -3.52 -14.42
N THR A 274 -2.06 -3.82 -15.61
CA THR A 274 -0.88 -4.70 -15.75
C THR A 274 0.31 -3.91 -16.26
N ALA A 275 1.43 -4.03 -15.56
CA ALA A 275 2.74 -3.50 -15.94
C ALA A 275 3.68 -4.62 -16.38
N ALA A 276 4.45 -4.39 -17.45
CA ALA A 276 5.54 -5.26 -17.86
C ALA A 276 6.83 -4.89 -17.13
N LEU A 277 7.64 -5.90 -16.78
CA LEU A 277 8.94 -5.72 -16.15
C LEU A 277 10.08 -5.98 -17.17
N ALA A 278 11.12 -5.15 -17.11
CA ALA A 278 12.33 -5.33 -17.91
C ALA A 278 13.05 -6.64 -17.54
N ARG A 279 12.96 -7.06 -16.28
CA ARG A 279 13.50 -8.34 -15.79
C ARG A 279 12.51 -9.03 -14.86
N PRO A 280 12.59 -10.36 -14.66
CA PRO A 280 11.72 -11.06 -13.71
C PRO A 280 11.74 -10.40 -12.32
N LEU A 281 10.60 -10.38 -11.62
CA LEU A 281 10.49 -9.78 -10.27
C LEU A 281 11.54 -10.34 -9.31
N GLY A 282 11.72 -11.66 -9.29
CA GLY A 282 12.65 -12.32 -8.37
C GLY A 282 12.27 -12.03 -6.91
N ASP A 283 13.28 -11.68 -6.11
CA ASP A 283 13.12 -11.35 -4.68
C ASP A 283 12.86 -9.85 -4.43
N ARG A 284 12.62 -9.06 -5.48
CA ARG A 284 12.33 -7.64 -5.37
C ARG A 284 10.96 -7.42 -4.74
N THR A 285 10.88 -6.43 -3.88
CA THR A 285 9.62 -6.02 -3.24
C THR A 285 8.84 -5.10 -4.17
N VAL A 286 7.52 -5.29 -4.27
CA VAL A 286 6.61 -4.37 -4.97
C VAL A 286 6.13 -3.30 -4.00
N LEU A 287 6.22 -2.05 -4.40
CA LEU A 287 5.83 -0.89 -3.62
C LEU A 287 4.66 -0.16 -4.27
N ASP A 288 3.75 0.35 -3.48
CA ASP A 288 2.75 1.28 -3.94
C ASP A 288 3.35 2.67 -4.19
N ILE A 289 2.78 3.42 -5.15
CA ILE A 289 3.30 4.74 -5.53
C ILE A 289 3.01 5.82 -4.47
N MET A 290 1.88 5.76 -3.76
CA MET A 290 1.45 6.86 -2.90
C MET A 290 2.26 6.98 -1.61
N GLU A 291 2.50 5.85 -0.95
CA GLU A 291 3.21 5.80 0.33
C GLU A 291 4.62 5.22 0.21
N GLY A 292 4.90 4.50 -0.88
CA GLY A 292 6.16 3.75 -1.07
C GLY A 292 6.26 2.55 -0.14
N ARG A 293 5.10 2.04 0.31
CA ARG A 293 5.04 0.85 1.17
C ARG A 293 5.00 -0.44 0.36
N PRO A 294 5.52 -1.54 0.93
CA PRO A 294 5.37 -2.86 0.34
C PRO A 294 3.90 -3.27 0.23
N VAL A 295 3.57 -3.93 -0.88
CA VAL A 295 2.28 -4.58 -1.07
C VAL A 295 2.46 -6.10 -1.23
N PRO A 296 1.46 -6.92 -0.83
CA PRO A 296 1.53 -8.36 -0.99
C PRO A 296 1.48 -8.74 -2.47
N VAL A 297 2.35 -9.67 -2.88
CA VAL A 297 2.41 -10.22 -4.23
C VAL A 297 2.17 -11.71 -4.20
N GLN A 298 1.23 -12.17 -5.02
CA GLN A 298 0.92 -13.60 -5.17
C GLN A 298 1.20 -14.06 -6.59
N LEU A 299 1.37 -15.36 -6.78
CA LEU A 299 1.40 -15.96 -8.11
C LEU A 299 -0.01 -15.86 -8.71
N ALA A 300 -0.12 -15.42 -9.95
CA ALA A 300 -1.38 -15.47 -10.69
C ALA A 300 -1.86 -16.92 -10.82
N PRO A 301 -3.19 -17.19 -10.71
CA PRO A 301 -3.78 -18.53 -10.82
C PRO A 301 -3.56 -19.17 -12.20
#